data_5a03958f10a4e868f07d5d130227c2a7
#
_entry.id   5a03958f10a4e868f07d5d130227c2a7
#
_cell.length_a   1.000
_cell.length_b   1.000
_cell.length_c   1.000
_cell.angle_alpha   90.00
_cell.angle_beta   90.00
_cell.angle_gamma   90.00
#
_symmetry.space_group_name_H-M   'P 1'
#
loop_
_entity.id
_entity.type
_entity.pdbx_description
1 polymer ?
#
loop_
_entity_poly.entity_id
_entity_poly.type
_entity_poly.pdbx_seq_one_letter_code
_entity_poly.pdbx_strand_id
1 'polypeptide(L)'
;MIFQTNFAQEAKLTATVSKNKLGVNQRLRVEFAVNVKGADNFKPPSFKNFRVVGGPSQSISQSYINGKFSYTQSYTYIIQPKVKGELTIPSASIEFKNKIVKSEPIKVRVLDPVELPKNPNDPNYIAQQNIHLVAEISKSRPYVGEGVYVEYRLYFSENVGISDYGITEAP
;
A
#
# COMPACT_ATOMS: atom_id res chain seq x y z
N MET A 1 15.30 -30.42 -36.31
CA MET A 1 15.73 -29.94 -34.97
C MET A 1 14.93 -28.69 -34.68
N ILE A 2 13.90 -28.80 -33.80
CA ILE A 2 13.01 -27.66 -33.49
C ILE A 2 13.61 -26.97 -32.28
N PHE A 3 14.14 -25.76 -32.47
CA PHE A 3 14.56 -24.91 -31.34
C PHE A 3 13.28 -24.36 -30.66
N GLN A 4 12.92 -24.91 -29.53
CA GLN A 4 11.96 -24.26 -28.62
C GLN A 4 12.65 -23.05 -27.98
N THR A 5 12.34 -21.86 -28.46
CA THR A 5 12.70 -20.61 -27.78
C THR A 5 11.86 -20.53 -26.48
N ASN A 6 12.45 -20.95 -25.37
CA ASN A 6 11.90 -20.64 -24.05
C ASN A 6 11.96 -19.12 -23.86
N PHE A 7 10.84 -18.43 -24.05
CA PHE A 7 10.70 -17.06 -23.59
C PHE A 7 10.70 -17.09 -22.05
N ALA A 8 11.88 -16.96 -21.47
CA ALA A 8 11.99 -16.76 -20.04
C ALA A 8 11.28 -15.44 -19.70
N GLN A 9 10.27 -15.49 -18.87
CA GLN A 9 9.56 -14.30 -18.39
C GLN A 9 10.58 -13.34 -17.77
N GLU A 10 10.70 -12.14 -18.33
CA GLU A 10 11.56 -11.10 -17.80
C GLU A 10 11.00 -10.58 -16.48
N ALA A 11 11.88 -10.51 -15.47
CA ALA A 11 11.49 -9.98 -14.16
C ALA A 11 11.34 -8.46 -14.26
N LYS A 12 10.17 -7.96 -13.87
CA LYS A 12 9.86 -6.55 -13.82
C LYS A 12 9.36 -6.17 -12.44
N LEU A 13 9.98 -5.16 -11.84
CA LEU A 13 9.50 -4.52 -10.62
C LEU A 13 8.78 -3.22 -11.00
N THR A 14 7.49 -3.16 -10.75
CA THR A 14 6.65 -2.00 -11.06
C THR A 14 6.31 -1.27 -9.77
N ALA A 15 6.43 0.06 -9.76
CA ALA A 15 5.98 0.90 -8.67
C ALA A 15 4.72 1.67 -9.09
N THR A 16 3.71 1.69 -8.23
CA THR A 16 2.45 2.41 -8.46
C THR A 16 2.04 3.19 -7.21
N VAL A 17 1.24 4.22 -7.41
CA VAL A 17 0.67 5.03 -6.33
C VAL A 17 -0.83 5.18 -6.49
N SER A 18 -1.56 5.27 -5.40
CA SER A 18 -3.03 5.44 -5.43
C SER A 18 -3.46 6.78 -6.03
N LYS A 19 -2.61 7.79 -5.99
CA LYS A 19 -2.82 9.11 -6.60
C LYS A 19 -1.48 9.81 -6.81
N ASN A 20 -1.37 10.66 -7.83
CA ASN A 20 -0.16 11.43 -8.14
C ASN A 20 -0.23 12.89 -7.67
N LYS A 21 -1.37 13.30 -7.09
CA LYS A 21 -1.62 14.64 -6.54
C LYS A 21 -2.40 14.52 -5.24
N LEU A 22 -1.89 15.13 -4.16
CA LEU A 22 -2.52 15.07 -2.83
C LEU A 22 -2.11 16.26 -1.96
N GLY A 23 -2.89 16.52 -0.92
CA GLY A 23 -2.51 17.48 0.13
C GLY A 23 -1.45 16.91 1.09
N VAL A 24 -0.64 17.78 1.69
CA VAL A 24 0.44 17.37 2.61
C VAL A 24 -0.08 16.62 3.84
N ASN A 25 -1.35 16.83 4.21
CA ASN A 25 -2.02 16.13 5.32
C ASN A 25 -2.67 14.80 4.91
N GLN A 26 -2.64 14.44 3.62
CA GLN A 26 -3.23 13.21 3.12
C GLN A 26 -2.23 12.06 3.06
N ARG A 27 -2.75 10.84 3.11
CA ARG A 27 -1.97 9.61 2.96
C ARG A 27 -1.97 9.15 1.50
N LEU A 28 -0.90 8.44 1.14
CA LEU A 28 -0.66 7.89 -0.19
C LEU A 28 -0.28 6.42 -0.04
N ARG A 29 -1.00 5.52 -0.72
CA ARG A 29 -0.61 4.13 -0.85
C ARG A 29 0.40 4.01 -1.99
N VAL A 30 1.52 3.36 -1.71
CA VAL A 30 2.57 3.03 -2.68
C VAL A 30 2.70 1.52 -2.72
N GLU A 31 2.66 0.94 -3.90
CA GLU A 31 2.80 -0.49 -4.12
C GLU A 31 3.97 -0.77 -5.05
N PHE A 32 4.79 -1.76 -4.69
CA PHE A 32 5.87 -2.30 -5.51
C PHE A 32 5.53 -3.75 -5.83
N ALA A 33 5.32 -4.07 -7.10
CA ALA A 33 4.88 -5.38 -7.54
C ALA A 33 5.91 -6.02 -8.49
N VAL A 34 6.32 -7.26 -8.22
CA VAL A 34 7.17 -8.07 -9.09
C VAL A 34 6.34 -9.17 -9.75
N ASN A 35 6.57 -9.39 -11.04
CA ASN A 35 5.79 -10.31 -11.89
C ASN A 35 6.34 -11.75 -11.95
N VAL A 36 7.36 -12.10 -11.17
CA VAL A 36 8.01 -13.41 -11.22
C VAL A 36 8.10 -14.04 -9.84
N LYS A 37 7.94 -15.37 -9.77
CA LYS A 37 8.17 -16.15 -8.56
C LYS A 37 9.67 -16.32 -8.29
N GLY A 38 10.05 -16.31 -7.02
CA GLY A 38 11.45 -16.50 -6.59
C GLY A 38 12.29 -15.22 -6.67
N ALA A 39 11.65 -14.06 -6.75
CA ALA A 39 12.31 -12.80 -6.45
C ALA A 39 12.36 -12.58 -4.93
N ASP A 40 13.49 -12.14 -4.42
CA ASP A 40 13.78 -11.97 -2.99
C ASP A 40 14.57 -10.68 -2.72
N ASN A 41 15.00 -10.48 -1.48
CA ASN A 41 15.82 -9.34 -1.07
C ASN A 41 15.24 -7.99 -1.52
N PHE A 42 13.91 -7.82 -1.35
CA PHE A 42 13.26 -6.54 -1.64
C PHE A 42 13.81 -5.43 -0.75
N LYS A 43 14.29 -4.36 -1.39
CA LYS A 43 14.77 -3.13 -0.73
C LYS A 43 13.86 -1.98 -1.11
N PRO A 44 13.09 -1.43 -0.15
CA PRO A 44 12.24 -0.27 -0.40
C PRO A 44 13.09 0.96 -0.73
N PRO A 45 12.51 1.97 -1.40
CA PRO A 45 13.19 3.23 -1.63
C PRO A 45 13.38 4.00 -0.32
N SER A 46 14.29 4.97 -0.34
CA SER A 46 14.37 5.95 0.73
C SER A 46 13.16 6.88 0.69
N PHE A 47 12.31 6.84 1.70
CA PHE A 47 11.16 7.73 1.86
C PHE A 47 11.54 9.07 2.55
N LYS A 48 12.68 9.68 2.18
CA LYS A 48 13.25 10.87 2.85
C LYS A 48 12.23 12.00 3.06
N ASN A 49 11.45 12.30 2.01
CA ASN A 49 10.45 13.39 2.03
C ASN A 49 9.06 12.94 2.47
N PHE A 50 8.94 11.69 2.91
CA PHE A 50 7.70 11.10 3.38
C PHE A 50 7.91 10.46 4.75
N ARG A 51 6.85 10.40 5.53
CA ARG A 51 6.77 9.58 6.74
C ARG A 51 6.04 8.29 6.38
N VAL A 52 6.64 7.14 6.65
CA VAL A 52 5.95 5.85 6.55
C VAL A 52 5.00 5.75 7.74
N VAL A 53 3.71 5.60 7.49
CA VAL A 53 2.65 5.52 8.50
C VAL A 53 2.03 4.12 8.56
N GLY A 54 2.36 3.24 7.61
CA GLY A 54 1.96 1.83 7.60
C GLY A 54 2.76 1.00 6.61
N GLY A 55 2.81 -0.32 6.84
CA GLY A 55 3.52 -1.27 5.99
C GLY A 55 4.97 -1.57 6.41
N PRO A 56 5.68 -2.47 5.66
CA PRO A 56 5.17 -3.11 4.45
C PRO A 56 4.08 -4.16 4.73
N SER A 57 3.01 -4.12 3.95
CA SER A 57 2.11 -5.26 3.78
C SER A 57 2.54 -6.02 2.54
N GLN A 58 2.66 -7.34 2.63
CA GLN A 58 3.06 -8.21 1.52
C GLN A 58 1.87 -9.04 1.07
N SER A 59 1.66 -9.13 -0.24
CA SER A 59 0.67 -10.03 -0.82
C SER A 59 1.24 -10.80 -2.00
N ILE A 60 0.71 -12.01 -2.22
CA ILE A 60 1.05 -12.87 -3.36
C ILE A 60 -0.23 -13.26 -4.05
N SER A 61 -0.32 -12.95 -5.33
CA SER A 61 -1.42 -13.36 -6.21
C SER A 61 -0.90 -14.27 -7.30
N GLN A 62 -1.63 -15.36 -7.55
CA GLN A 62 -1.35 -16.31 -8.63
C GLN A 62 -2.65 -16.57 -9.37
N SER A 63 -2.62 -16.56 -10.69
CA SER A 63 -3.76 -16.95 -11.51
C SER A 63 -3.34 -17.81 -12.69
N TYR A 64 -4.24 -18.69 -13.11
CA TYR A 64 -4.08 -19.52 -14.29
C TYR A 64 -5.34 -19.37 -15.14
N ILE A 65 -5.25 -18.62 -16.22
CA ILE A 65 -6.38 -18.30 -17.09
C ILE A 65 -6.00 -18.62 -18.55
N ASN A 66 -6.80 -19.42 -19.22
CA ASN A 66 -6.60 -19.78 -20.64
C ASN A 66 -5.17 -20.28 -20.94
N GLY A 67 -4.63 -21.16 -20.09
CA GLY A 67 -3.29 -21.71 -20.28
C GLY A 67 -2.15 -20.75 -19.90
N LYS A 68 -2.44 -19.52 -19.48
CA LYS A 68 -1.43 -18.54 -19.06
C LYS A 68 -1.36 -18.47 -17.55
N PHE A 69 -0.18 -18.70 -17.01
CA PHE A 69 0.14 -18.48 -15.60
C PHE A 69 0.57 -17.04 -15.38
N SER A 70 0.01 -16.38 -14.38
CA SER A 70 0.50 -15.09 -13.91
C SER A 70 0.82 -15.16 -12.43
N TYR A 71 1.86 -14.44 -12.03
CA TYR A 71 2.33 -14.32 -10.66
C TYR A 71 2.60 -12.86 -10.35
N THR A 72 2.16 -12.42 -9.20
CA THR A 72 2.47 -11.08 -8.68
C THR A 72 2.74 -11.19 -7.20
N GLN A 73 3.87 -10.64 -6.77
CA GLN A 73 4.20 -10.43 -5.35
C GLN A 73 4.34 -8.95 -5.13
N SER A 74 3.58 -8.38 -4.20
CA SER A 74 3.55 -6.94 -3.95
C SER A 74 3.91 -6.58 -2.51
N TYR A 75 4.47 -5.39 -2.36
CA TYR A 75 4.87 -4.76 -1.11
C TYR A 75 4.21 -3.38 -1.05
N THR A 76 3.28 -3.21 -0.13
CA THR A 76 2.47 -1.99 -0.01
C THR A 76 2.88 -1.19 1.21
N TYR A 77 3.07 0.11 1.02
CA TYR A 77 3.35 1.09 2.06
C TYR A 77 2.28 2.17 2.05
N ILE A 78 1.93 2.65 3.23
CA ILE A 78 1.14 3.87 3.40
C ILE A 78 2.11 4.95 3.87
N ILE A 79 2.23 6.02 3.09
CA ILE A 79 3.14 7.13 3.36
C ILE A 79 2.39 8.46 3.41
N GLN A 80 2.94 9.42 4.13
CA GLN A 80 2.43 10.78 4.21
C GLN A 80 3.54 11.77 3.87
N PRO A 81 3.32 12.75 2.96
CA PRO A 81 4.31 13.78 2.67
C PRO A 81 4.67 14.59 3.90
N LYS A 82 5.95 15.00 4.00
CA LYS A 82 6.44 15.92 5.04
C LYS A 82 6.43 17.37 4.60
N VAL A 83 6.54 17.61 3.29
CA VAL A 83 6.67 18.93 2.67
C VAL A 83 5.82 19.02 1.41
N LYS A 84 5.45 20.24 1.02
CA LYS A 84 4.78 20.54 -0.25
C LYS A 84 5.78 20.59 -1.42
N GLY A 85 5.26 20.49 -2.63
CA GLY A 85 6.03 20.58 -3.87
C GLY A 85 6.00 19.31 -4.71
N GLU A 86 6.86 19.25 -5.72
CA GLU A 86 7.06 18.04 -6.50
C GLU A 86 8.07 17.13 -5.79
N LEU A 87 7.58 16.01 -5.30
CA LEU A 87 8.38 15.02 -4.60
C LEU A 87 8.56 13.79 -5.48
N THR A 88 9.74 13.17 -5.35
CA THR A 88 10.01 11.90 -6.03
C THR A 88 10.14 10.79 -5.00
N ILE A 89 9.43 9.69 -5.23
CA ILE A 89 9.65 8.41 -4.58
C ILE A 89 10.70 7.70 -5.43
N PRO A 90 11.91 7.44 -4.90
CA PRO A 90 12.98 6.80 -5.66
C PRO A 90 12.64 5.36 -6.04
N SER A 91 13.48 4.74 -6.86
CA SER A 91 13.36 3.34 -7.25
C SER A 91 13.53 2.41 -6.04
N ALA A 92 12.65 1.42 -5.94
CA ALA A 92 12.88 0.21 -5.14
C ALA A 92 13.73 -0.79 -5.93
N SER A 93 14.26 -1.80 -5.26
CA SER A 93 14.98 -2.89 -5.92
C SER A 93 14.61 -4.24 -5.31
N ILE A 94 14.74 -5.29 -6.14
CA ILE A 94 14.54 -6.67 -5.75
C ILE A 94 15.57 -7.54 -6.50
N GLU A 95 15.96 -8.66 -5.93
CA GLU A 95 16.87 -9.61 -6.57
C GLU A 95 16.09 -10.72 -7.26
N PHE A 96 16.50 -11.06 -8.49
CA PHE A 96 16.00 -12.22 -9.21
C PHE A 96 17.11 -12.87 -10.00
N LYS A 97 17.38 -14.15 -9.76
CA LYS A 97 18.47 -14.92 -10.41
C LYS A 97 19.81 -14.18 -10.38
N ASN A 98 20.22 -13.71 -9.20
CA ASN A 98 21.44 -12.94 -8.94
C ASN A 98 21.54 -11.59 -9.73
N LYS A 99 20.43 -11.09 -10.24
CA LYS A 99 20.33 -9.78 -10.88
C LYS A 99 19.45 -8.85 -10.07
N ILE A 100 19.86 -7.57 -9.98
CA ILE A 100 19.07 -6.54 -9.32
C ILE A 100 18.11 -5.93 -10.35
N VAL A 101 16.82 -6.05 -10.07
CA VAL A 101 15.73 -5.42 -10.83
C VAL A 101 15.26 -4.18 -10.07
N LYS A 102 15.16 -3.04 -10.74
CA LYS A 102 14.74 -1.78 -10.14
C LYS A 102 13.40 -1.32 -10.70
N SER A 103 12.60 -0.68 -9.88
CA SER A 103 11.40 0.02 -10.34
C SER A 103 11.75 1.40 -10.91
N GLU A 104 10.85 1.96 -11.71
CA GLU A 104 10.91 3.37 -12.07
C GLU A 104 10.60 4.26 -10.85
N PRO A 105 11.22 5.44 -10.75
CA PRO A 105 10.86 6.42 -9.74
C PRO A 105 9.50 7.04 -10.04
N ILE A 106 8.76 7.46 -9.00
CA ILE A 106 7.44 8.06 -9.16
C ILE A 106 7.47 9.53 -8.70
N LYS A 107 6.96 10.42 -9.53
CA LYS A 107 6.74 11.83 -9.18
C LYS A 107 5.36 12.01 -8.59
N VAL A 108 5.27 12.75 -7.49
CA VAL A 108 4.04 13.06 -6.79
C VAL A 108 4.00 14.57 -6.51
N ARG A 109 2.90 15.21 -6.86
CA ARG A 109 2.67 16.63 -6.59
C ARG A 109 1.93 16.79 -5.27
N VAL A 110 2.60 17.42 -4.29
CA VAL A 110 2.04 17.67 -2.97
C VAL A 110 1.64 19.13 -2.85
N LEU A 111 0.37 19.35 -2.55
CA LEU A 111 -0.28 20.65 -2.42
C LEU A 111 -0.42 21.05 -0.96
N ASP A 112 -1.01 22.24 -0.74
CA ASP A 112 -1.47 22.68 0.57
C ASP A 112 -2.35 21.63 1.24
N PRO A 113 -2.45 21.66 2.58
CA PRO A 113 -3.37 20.78 3.29
C PRO A 113 -4.76 20.89 2.70
N VAL A 114 -5.41 19.76 2.48
CA VAL A 114 -6.83 19.76 2.14
C VAL A 114 -7.57 20.19 3.39
N GLU A 115 -8.24 21.32 3.31
CA GLU A 115 -9.17 21.75 4.35
C GLU A 115 -10.35 20.79 4.37
N LEU A 116 -10.67 20.31 5.55
CA LEU A 116 -11.89 19.53 5.74
C LEU A 116 -13.09 20.46 5.55
N PRO A 117 -14.17 19.99 4.93
CA PRO A 117 -15.38 20.77 4.84
C PRO A 117 -15.79 21.25 6.24
N LYS A 118 -15.84 22.55 6.44
CA LYS A 118 -16.30 23.14 7.72
C LYS A 118 -17.83 23.17 7.82
N ASN A 119 -18.51 22.64 6.81
CA ASN A 119 -19.97 22.59 6.81
C ASN A 119 -20.44 21.47 7.77
N PRO A 120 -21.13 21.82 8.86
CA PRO A 120 -21.66 20.86 9.82
C PRO A 120 -22.61 19.81 9.20
N ASN A 121 -23.17 20.10 8.04
CA ASN A 121 -24.08 19.20 7.32
C ASN A 121 -23.38 18.37 6.23
N ASP A 122 -22.06 18.51 6.04
CA ASP A 122 -21.32 17.68 5.09
C ASP A 122 -21.14 16.25 5.67
N PRO A 123 -21.59 15.21 4.95
CA PRO A 123 -21.47 13.83 5.45
C PRO A 123 -20.04 13.42 5.84
N ASN A 124 -19.03 13.93 5.11
CA ASN A 124 -17.64 13.64 5.43
C ASN A 124 -17.18 14.33 6.72
N TYR A 125 -17.65 15.57 6.97
CA TYR A 125 -17.38 16.26 8.22
C TYR A 125 -18.03 15.53 9.39
N ILE A 126 -19.32 15.15 9.25
CA ILE A 126 -20.04 14.37 10.25
C ILE A 126 -19.33 13.05 10.54
N ALA A 127 -18.94 12.30 9.50
CA ALA A 127 -18.24 11.03 9.66
C ALA A 127 -16.91 11.18 10.44
N GLN A 128 -16.13 12.20 10.12
CA GLN A 128 -14.84 12.42 10.78
C GLN A 128 -14.96 12.82 12.25
N GLN A 129 -16.03 13.50 12.62
CA GLN A 129 -16.28 13.91 14.01
C GLN A 129 -16.92 12.79 14.85
N ASN A 130 -17.61 11.87 14.18
CA ASN A 130 -18.52 10.95 14.88
C ASN A 130 -18.18 9.47 14.66
N ILE A 131 -17.21 9.14 13.81
CA ILE A 131 -16.84 7.74 13.53
C ILE A 131 -15.34 7.55 13.77
N HIS A 132 -15.01 6.63 14.66
CA HIS A 132 -13.62 6.26 14.98
C HIS A 132 -13.43 4.76 14.87
N LEU A 133 -12.49 4.33 14.03
CA LEU A 133 -12.05 2.94 13.96
C LEU A 133 -10.73 2.80 14.73
N VAL A 134 -10.72 1.96 15.74
CA VAL A 134 -9.56 1.66 16.58
C VAL A 134 -9.17 0.20 16.35
N ALA A 135 -7.88 -0.04 16.10
CA ALA A 135 -7.31 -1.38 16.07
C ALA A 135 -6.51 -1.61 17.35
N GLU A 136 -6.90 -2.59 18.13
CA GLU A 136 -6.22 -3.00 19.37
C GLU A 136 -5.53 -4.35 19.14
N ILE A 137 -4.27 -4.45 19.57
CA ILE A 137 -3.50 -5.69 19.49
C ILE A 137 -3.34 -6.29 20.87
N SER A 138 -3.50 -7.61 20.99
CA SER A 138 -3.40 -8.32 22.26
C SER A 138 -1.99 -8.26 22.87
N LYS A 139 -0.96 -8.08 22.04
CA LYS A 139 0.44 -8.03 22.47
C LYS A 139 1.28 -7.20 21.52
N SER A 140 1.97 -6.19 22.04
CA SER A 140 2.81 -5.27 21.26
C SER A 140 4.20 -5.82 20.93
N ARG A 141 4.64 -6.89 21.63
CA ARG A 141 5.95 -7.53 21.43
C ARG A 141 5.81 -9.05 21.48
N PRO A 142 5.21 -9.68 20.45
CA PRO A 142 5.08 -11.12 20.40
C PRO A 142 6.43 -11.79 20.12
N TYR A 143 6.57 -13.03 20.54
CA TYR A 143 7.66 -13.90 20.13
C TYR A 143 7.41 -14.45 18.71
N VAL A 144 8.47 -14.86 18.02
CA VAL A 144 8.33 -15.50 16.71
C VAL A 144 7.50 -16.78 16.84
N GLY A 145 6.43 -16.89 16.04
CA GLY A 145 5.47 -18.00 16.09
C GLY A 145 4.34 -17.84 17.10
N GLU A 146 4.33 -16.75 17.87
CA GLU A 146 3.23 -16.45 18.79
C GLU A 146 2.04 -15.82 18.06
N GLY A 147 0.83 -16.33 18.32
CA GLY A 147 -0.40 -15.76 17.79
C GLY A 147 -0.72 -14.40 18.42
N VAL A 148 -1.08 -13.43 17.60
CA VAL A 148 -1.56 -12.11 18.04
C VAL A 148 -2.99 -11.92 17.56
N TYR A 149 -3.86 -11.50 18.49
CA TYR A 149 -5.23 -11.12 18.15
C TYR A 149 -5.26 -9.62 17.85
N VAL A 150 -5.93 -9.26 16.77
CA VAL A 150 -6.21 -7.87 16.41
C VAL A 150 -7.72 -7.68 16.49
N GLU A 151 -8.15 -6.75 17.33
CA GLU A 151 -9.56 -6.39 17.50
C GLU A 151 -9.78 -5.02 16.85
N TYR A 152 -10.73 -4.94 15.95
CA TYR A 152 -11.17 -3.68 15.33
C TYR A 152 -12.45 -3.22 16.00
N ARG A 153 -12.39 -2.05 16.66
CA ARG A 153 -13.55 -1.42 17.29
C ARG A 153 -13.98 -0.20 16.54
N LEU A 154 -15.22 -0.20 16.06
CA LEU A 154 -15.85 0.94 15.42
C LEU A 154 -16.70 1.69 16.46
N TYR A 155 -16.29 2.92 16.78
CA TYR A 155 -17.05 3.83 17.63
C TYR A 155 -17.78 4.84 16.76
N PHE A 156 -19.04 5.08 17.06
CA PHE A 156 -19.84 6.11 16.41
C PHE A 156 -20.77 6.79 17.42
N SER A 157 -21.07 8.07 17.18
CA SER A 157 -21.97 8.83 18.02
C SER A 157 -23.44 8.43 17.78
N GLU A 158 -24.30 8.71 18.74
CA GLU A 158 -25.74 8.39 18.69
C GLU A 158 -26.48 9.03 17.49
N ASN A 159 -25.90 10.10 16.92
CA ASN A 159 -26.48 10.83 15.78
C ASN A 159 -26.11 10.23 14.40
N VAL A 160 -25.33 9.17 14.36
CA VAL A 160 -24.88 8.53 13.13
C VAL A 160 -25.43 7.12 13.05
N GLY A 161 -26.29 6.84 12.10
CA GLY A 161 -26.77 5.50 11.78
C GLY A 161 -25.82 4.78 10.83
N ILE A 162 -25.48 3.54 11.12
CA ILE A 162 -24.78 2.63 10.21
C ILE A 162 -25.80 1.70 9.61
N SER A 163 -26.03 1.82 8.30
CA SER A 163 -27.01 1.01 7.57
C SER A 163 -26.44 -0.30 7.05
N ASP A 164 -25.11 -0.33 6.80
CA ASP A 164 -24.39 -1.51 6.33
C ASP A 164 -22.92 -1.42 6.72
N TYR A 165 -22.31 -2.57 7.00
CA TYR A 165 -20.87 -2.66 7.28
C TYR A 165 -20.33 -3.98 6.72
N GLY A 166 -19.09 -3.94 6.26
CA GLY A 166 -18.38 -5.11 5.76
C GLY A 166 -16.87 -4.88 5.67
N ILE A 167 -16.13 -5.95 5.72
CA ILE A 167 -14.70 -5.95 5.40
C ILE A 167 -14.58 -6.18 3.90
N THR A 168 -14.22 -5.16 3.16
CA THR A 168 -14.05 -5.25 1.70
C THR A 168 -12.70 -5.84 1.32
N GLU A 169 -11.69 -5.72 2.21
CA GLU A 169 -10.36 -6.30 2.03
C GLU A 169 -9.78 -6.57 3.43
N ALA A 170 -9.44 -7.82 3.72
CA ALA A 170 -8.76 -8.17 4.96
C ALA A 170 -7.30 -7.67 4.91
N PRO A 171 -6.76 -7.21 6.04
CA PRO A 171 -5.37 -6.77 6.13
C PRO A 171 -4.36 -7.89 5.93
#